data_541960ba4db268f3d7bc7d417b5f2182
#
_entry.id   541960ba4db268f3d7bc7d417b5f2182
#
_cell.length_a   1.000
_cell.length_b   1.000
_cell.length_c   1.000
_cell.angle_alpha   90.00
_cell.angle_beta   90.00
_cell.angle_gamma   90.00
#
_symmetry.space_group_name_H-M   'P 1'
#
loop_
_entity.id
_entity.type
_entity.pdbx_description
1 polymer ?
#
loop_
_entity_poly.entity_id
_entity_poly.type
_entity_poly.pdbx_seq_one_letter_code
_entity_poly.pdbx_strand_id
1 'polypeptide(L)'
;MAQIRLQLPLTREALAPLRAGDEVLISGDLYTARDAAHKRLVQCLQDGQPLPFDVRGQLIYYVGPAPASPGHAVGAAGPTTSYRMDAYTPALLDAGLLGMMGKGKRSPAVIESMVRHGAVYFGAVGGAAALISRHITHSEVVAYPDLGAEAVHRFTVVYFPALVIIDSLGQNLYEIGPRQYCEE
;
A
#
# COMPACT_ATOMS: atom_id res chain seq x y z
N MET A 1 22.44 -8.43 3.32
CA MET A 1 21.24 -9.20 2.95
C MET A 1 20.88 -8.89 1.51
N ALA A 2 20.45 -9.88 0.73
CA ALA A 2 20.04 -9.64 -0.66
C ALA A 2 18.74 -8.82 -0.67
N GLN A 3 18.71 -7.71 -1.40
CA GLN A 3 17.49 -6.91 -1.57
C GLN A 3 16.47 -7.68 -2.40
N ILE A 4 15.29 -7.86 -1.85
CA ILE A 4 14.17 -8.52 -2.54
C ILE A 4 13.54 -7.51 -3.50
N ARG A 5 13.40 -7.87 -4.77
CA ARG A 5 12.77 -7.03 -5.79
C ARG A 5 11.39 -7.55 -6.10
N LEU A 6 10.40 -6.66 -6.07
CA LEU A 6 9.02 -6.94 -6.43
C LEU A 6 8.61 -6.15 -7.66
N GLN A 7 7.94 -6.82 -8.58
CA GLN A 7 7.37 -6.23 -9.78
C GLN A 7 5.84 -6.15 -9.65
N LEU A 8 5.28 -4.99 -9.94
CA LEU A 8 3.83 -4.79 -10.00
C LEU A 8 3.28 -5.14 -11.40
N PRO A 9 2.07 -5.71 -11.49
CA PRO A 9 1.19 -6.12 -10.40
C PRO A 9 1.74 -7.30 -9.60
N LEU A 10 1.33 -7.40 -8.32
CA LEU A 10 1.75 -8.47 -7.41
C LEU A 10 1.08 -9.79 -7.75
N THR A 11 1.75 -10.89 -7.42
CA THR A 11 1.17 -12.24 -7.45
C THR A 11 1.33 -12.91 -6.09
N ARG A 12 0.46 -13.88 -5.78
CA ARG A 12 0.57 -14.63 -4.52
C ARG A 12 1.88 -15.38 -4.41
N GLU A 13 2.39 -15.90 -5.52
CA GLU A 13 3.68 -16.60 -5.61
C GLU A 13 4.85 -15.69 -5.24
N ALA A 14 4.82 -14.43 -5.69
CA ALA A 14 5.85 -13.45 -5.35
C ALA A 14 5.78 -13.00 -3.88
N LEU A 15 4.58 -13.00 -3.28
CA LEU A 15 4.37 -12.59 -1.88
C LEU A 15 4.58 -13.71 -0.88
N ALA A 16 4.34 -14.97 -1.23
CA ALA A 16 4.40 -16.12 -0.34
C ALA A 16 5.75 -16.32 0.39
N PRO A 17 6.92 -16.04 -0.22
CA PRO A 17 8.21 -16.18 0.46
C PRO A 17 8.53 -15.02 1.40
N LEU A 18 7.83 -13.88 1.30
CA LEU A 18 8.11 -12.70 2.11
C LEU A 18 7.80 -12.94 3.59
N ARG A 19 8.62 -12.37 4.45
CA ARG A 19 8.43 -12.42 5.91
C ARG A 19 8.44 -11.02 6.51
N ALA A 20 7.73 -10.86 7.63
CA ALA A 20 7.74 -9.61 8.38
C ALA A 20 9.17 -9.22 8.75
N GLY A 21 9.57 -7.99 8.37
CA GLY A 21 10.92 -7.48 8.52
C GLY A 21 11.77 -7.51 7.24
N ASP A 22 11.29 -8.14 6.16
CA ASP A 22 12.00 -8.12 4.88
C ASP A 22 11.98 -6.72 4.25
N GLU A 23 13.15 -6.27 3.78
CA GLU A 23 13.27 -5.05 2.97
C GLU A 23 13.06 -5.39 1.50
N VAL A 24 12.20 -4.64 0.84
CA VAL A 24 11.84 -4.85 -0.56
C VAL A 24 12.02 -3.58 -1.39
N LEU A 25 12.33 -3.75 -2.67
CA LEU A 25 12.34 -2.70 -3.69
C LEU A 25 11.23 -2.99 -4.70
N ILE A 26 10.26 -2.09 -4.78
CA ILE A 26 9.05 -2.24 -5.60
C ILE A 26 9.20 -1.43 -6.88
N SER A 27 8.87 -2.03 -8.04
CA SER A 27 8.86 -1.34 -9.33
C SER A 27 7.57 -1.65 -10.09
N GLY A 28 7.13 -0.72 -10.94
CA GLY A 28 5.91 -0.82 -11.73
C GLY A 28 4.87 0.23 -11.33
N ASP A 29 3.61 -0.01 -11.69
CA ASP A 29 2.52 0.92 -11.41
C ASP A 29 1.79 0.53 -10.12
N LEU A 30 1.63 1.48 -9.21
CA LEU A 30 0.80 1.36 -8.00
C LEU A 30 -0.28 2.44 -7.99
N TYR A 31 -1.30 2.24 -7.19
CA TYR A 31 -2.38 3.21 -7.02
C TYR A 31 -2.33 3.88 -5.66
N THR A 32 -2.78 5.12 -5.57
CA THR A 32 -2.93 5.82 -4.29
C THR A 32 -4.40 5.92 -3.92
N ALA A 33 -4.72 5.70 -2.65
CA ALA A 33 -6.06 5.95 -2.14
C ALA A 33 -6.02 6.19 -0.63
N ARG A 34 -6.78 7.17 -0.17
CA ARG A 34 -7.05 7.42 1.25
C ARG A 34 -8.51 7.17 1.56
N ASP A 35 -8.96 7.63 2.72
CA ASP A 35 -10.29 7.36 3.28
C ASP A 35 -11.44 7.67 2.30
N ALA A 36 -11.43 8.88 1.70
CA ALA A 36 -12.50 9.30 0.82
C ALA A 36 -12.58 8.46 -0.46
N ALA A 37 -11.42 8.13 -1.04
CA ALA A 37 -11.34 7.25 -2.21
C ALA A 37 -11.75 5.81 -1.85
N HIS A 38 -11.27 5.26 -0.72
CA HIS A 38 -11.67 3.93 -0.24
C HIS A 38 -13.17 3.80 -0.06
N LYS A 39 -13.81 4.81 0.55
CA LYS A 39 -15.28 4.84 0.71
C LYS A 39 -15.99 4.71 -0.62
N ARG A 40 -15.55 5.44 -1.65
CA ARG A 40 -16.15 5.38 -3.00
C ARG A 40 -15.89 4.04 -3.69
N LEU A 41 -14.67 3.50 -3.57
CA LEU A 41 -14.34 2.20 -4.14
C LEU A 41 -15.23 1.09 -3.55
N VAL A 42 -15.38 1.07 -2.23
CA VAL A 42 -16.24 0.07 -1.56
C VAL A 42 -17.71 0.29 -1.91
N GLN A 43 -18.16 1.54 -2.04
CA GLN A 43 -19.52 1.82 -2.49
C GLN A 43 -19.77 1.27 -3.91
N CYS A 44 -18.82 1.43 -4.84
CA CYS A 44 -18.92 0.80 -6.17
C CYS A 44 -19.09 -0.72 -6.08
N LEU A 45 -18.31 -1.39 -5.21
CA LEU A 45 -18.42 -2.84 -5.01
C LEU A 45 -19.79 -3.24 -4.45
N GLN A 46 -20.32 -2.49 -3.47
CA GLN A 46 -21.62 -2.73 -2.87
C GLN A 46 -22.78 -2.53 -3.86
N ASP A 47 -22.63 -1.57 -4.75
CA ASP A 47 -23.64 -1.24 -5.77
C ASP A 47 -23.48 -2.13 -7.04
N GLY A 48 -22.54 -3.09 -7.03
CA GLY A 48 -22.27 -3.94 -8.19
C GLY A 48 -21.72 -3.19 -9.40
N GLN A 49 -21.16 -2.00 -9.18
CA GLN A 49 -20.56 -1.18 -10.22
C GLN A 49 -19.08 -1.54 -10.43
N PRO A 50 -18.55 -1.40 -11.64
CA PRO A 50 -17.14 -1.63 -11.90
C PRO A 50 -16.29 -0.60 -11.13
N LEU A 51 -15.15 -1.06 -10.61
CA LEU A 51 -14.15 -0.15 -10.06
C LEU A 51 -13.51 0.70 -11.18
N PRO A 52 -13.04 1.93 -10.87
CA PRO A 52 -12.42 2.80 -11.86
C PRO A 52 -11.06 2.30 -12.36
N PHE A 53 -10.50 1.28 -11.72
CA PHE A 53 -9.30 0.55 -12.15
C PHE A 53 -9.39 -0.91 -11.70
N ASP A 54 -8.64 -1.80 -12.36
CA ASP A 54 -8.56 -3.20 -11.94
C ASP A 54 -7.71 -3.32 -10.68
N VAL A 55 -8.34 -3.73 -9.57
CA VAL A 55 -7.69 -3.84 -8.25
C VAL A 55 -6.91 -5.15 -8.06
N ARG A 56 -7.13 -6.14 -8.95
CA ARG A 56 -6.52 -7.47 -8.83
C ARG A 56 -5.01 -7.41 -8.95
N GLY A 57 -4.34 -7.96 -7.94
CA GLY A 57 -2.88 -7.95 -7.89
C GLY A 57 -2.25 -6.58 -7.63
N GLN A 58 -3.04 -5.53 -7.38
CA GLN A 58 -2.50 -4.19 -7.21
C GLN A 58 -1.95 -3.96 -5.80
N LEU A 59 -1.14 -2.91 -5.70
CA LEU A 59 -0.69 -2.30 -4.47
C LEU A 59 -1.36 -0.93 -4.33
N ILE A 60 -2.04 -0.70 -3.21
CA ILE A 60 -2.57 0.64 -2.87
C ILE A 60 -1.66 1.28 -1.81
N TYR A 61 -1.11 2.44 -2.17
CA TYR A 61 -0.36 3.29 -1.27
C TYR A 61 -1.27 4.33 -0.62
N TYR A 62 -1.31 4.33 0.69
CA TYR A 62 -2.12 5.25 1.49
C TYR A 62 -1.42 6.61 1.61
N VAL A 63 -1.57 7.43 0.61
CA VAL A 63 -0.91 8.73 0.49
C VAL A 63 -1.83 9.74 -0.18
N GLY A 64 -1.73 11.00 0.24
CA GLY A 64 -2.19 12.16 -0.51
C GLY A 64 -0.95 12.97 -0.88
N PRO A 65 -0.46 12.87 -2.12
CA PRO A 65 0.78 13.54 -2.50
C PRO A 65 0.62 15.06 -2.49
N ALA A 66 1.66 15.77 -2.10
CA ALA A 66 1.74 17.20 -2.29
C ALA A 66 1.87 17.54 -3.79
N PRO A 67 1.46 18.75 -4.21
CA PRO A 67 1.66 19.19 -5.58
C PRO A 67 3.12 19.07 -6.03
N ALA A 68 3.33 18.70 -7.28
CA ALA A 68 4.66 18.53 -7.85
C ALA A 68 5.38 19.90 -7.97
N SER A 69 6.66 19.92 -7.62
CA SER A 69 7.56 21.02 -8.00
C SER A 69 8.00 20.83 -9.45
N PRO A 70 8.47 21.90 -10.14
CA PRO A 70 8.97 21.77 -11.50
C PRO A 70 10.03 20.66 -11.63
N GLY A 71 9.86 19.79 -12.63
CA GLY A 71 10.76 18.67 -12.87
C GLY A 71 10.57 17.43 -12.01
N HIS A 72 9.53 17.40 -11.15
CA HIS A 72 9.20 16.24 -10.31
C HIS A 72 7.82 15.70 -10.68
N ALA A 73 7.64 14.37 -10.56
CA ALA A 73 6.36 13.73 -10.81
C ALA A 73 5.31 14.05 -9.74
N VAL A 74 5.77 14.18 -8.49
CA VAL A 74 4.96 14.53 -7.30
C VAL A 74 5.80 15.35 -6.33
N GLY A 75 5.14 16.03 -5.39
CA GLY A 75 5.80 16.61 -4.23
C GLY A 75 6.04 15.54 -3.13
N ALA A 76 6.06 15.97 -1.87
CA ALA A 76 6.21 15.04 -0.77
C ALA A 76 5.08 13.99 -0.78
N ALA A 77 5.45 12.71 -0.68
CA ALA A 77 4.54 11.56 -0.77
C ALA A 77 4.68 10.64 0.46
N GLY A 78 4.50 11.21 1.66
CA GLY A 78 4.59 10.47 2.91
C GLY A 78 3.35 9.62 3.21
N PRO A 79 3.51 8.46 3.87
CA PRO A 79 2.40 7.54 4.14
C PRO A 79 1.41 8.10 5.16
N THR A 80 0.12 7.85 4.93
CA THR A 80 -0.95 8.11 5.88
C THR A 80 -1.12 6.92 6.85
N THR A 81 -1.68 7.18 8.03
CA THR A 81 -1.99 6.16 9.03
C THR A 81 -3.04 5.17 8.50
N SER A 82 -2.68 3.88 8.49
CA SER A 82 -3.40 2.84 7.75
C SER A 82 -4.71 2.39 8.39
N TYR A 83 -4.86 2.47 9.72
CA TYR A 83 -6.09 2.02 10.40
C TYR A 83 -7.35 2.74 9.90
N ARG A 84 -7.20 3.95 9.35
CA ARG A 84 -8.31 4.72 8.78
C ARG A 84 -8.98 4.01 7.59
N MET A 85 -8.25 3.13 6.91
CA MET A 85 -8.73 2.33 5.80
C MET A 85 -9.23 0.95 6.19
N ASP A 86 -9.12 0.56 7.47
CA ASP A 86 -9.42 -0.80 7.92
C ASP A 86 -10.87 -1.22 7.68
N ALA A 87 -11.82 -0.30 7.80
CA ALA A 87 -13.23 -0.58 7.51
C ALA A 87 -13.50 -0.95 6.04
N TYR A 88 -12.63 -0.54 5.12
CA TYR A 88 -12.78 -0.73 3.68
C TYR A 88 -11.91 -1.86 3.12
N THR A 89 -10.79 -2.13 3.79
CA THR A 89 -9.74 -3.03 3.26
C THR A 89 -10.23 -4.45 2.98
N PRO A 90 -11.03 -5.11 3.84
CA PRO A 90 -11.48 -6.49 3.56
C PRO A 90 -12.24 -6.61 2.23
N ALA A 91 -13.12 -5.66 1.90
CA ALA A 91 -13.86 -5.66 0.64
C ALA A 91 -12.95 -5.53 -0.59
N LEU A 92 -11.87 -4.75 -0.49
CA LEU A 92 -10.89 -4.63 -1.58
C LEU A 92 -10.01 -5.87 -1.70
N LEU A 93 -9.67 -6.54 -0.59
CA LEU A 93 -8.98 -7.83 -0.60
C LEU A 93 -9.86 -8.91 -1.24
N ASP A 94 -11.16 -8.95 -0.93
CA ASP A 94 -12.14 -9.84 -1.56
C ASP A 94 -12.23 -9.60 -3.08
N ALA A 95 -12.04 -8.35 -3.52
CA ALA A 95 -12.00 -7.97 -4.94
C ALA A 95 -10.64 -8.28 -5.62
N GLY A 96 -9.64 -8.76 -4.88
CA GLY A 96 -8.36 -9.21 -5.43
C GLY A 96 -7.15 -8.31 -5.16
N LEU A 97 -7.27 -7.28 -4.31
CA LEU A 97 -6.13 -6.49 -3.85
C LEU A 97 -5.12 -7.41 -3.15
N LEU A 98 -3.83 -7.25 -3.42
CA LEU A 98 -2.77 -8.07 -2.81
C LEU A 98 -1.75 -7.27 -2.00
N GLY A 99 -1.65 -5.97 -2.20
CA GLY A 99 -0.71 -5.12 -1.50
C GLY A 99 -1.34 -3.87 -0.92
N MET A 100 -0.95 -3.53 0.29
CA MET A 100 -1.29 -2.26 0.94
C MET A 100 -0.01 -1.65 1.49
N MET A 101 0.14 -0.32 1.38
CA MET A 101 1.32 0.37 1.89
C MET A 101 0.91 1.63 2.65
N GLY A 102 1.43 1.77 3.87
CA GLY A 102 1.12 2.89 4.72
C GLY A 102 2.00 2.93 5.97
N LYS A 103 1.46 3.40 7.09
CA LYS A 103 2.12 3.37 8.41
C LYS A 103 1.13 3.01 9.52
N GLY A 104 1.66 2.47 10.62
CA GLY A 104 0.87 2.11 11.81
C GLY A 104 0.22 0.74 11.72
N LYS A 105 -0.49 0.38 12.77
CA LYS A 105 -1.08 -0.96 12.95
C LYS A 105 -2.32 -1.16 12.07
N ARG A 106 -2.68 -2.44 11.87
CA ARG A 106 -3.92 -2.87 11.23
C ARG A 106 -4.80 -3.62 12.24
N SER A 107 -6.11 -3.60 12.02
CA SER A 107 -7.05 -4.33 12.86
C SER A 107 -6.95 -5.86 12.64
N PRO A 108 -7.34 -6.67 13.64
CA PRO A 108 -7.38 -8.13 13.48
C PRO A 108 -8.19 -8.59 12.26
N ALA A 109 -9.33 -7.97 12.00
CA ALA A 109 -10.17 -8.30 10.84
C ALA A 109 -9.45 -8.10 9.49
N VAL A 110 -8.62 -7.05 9.39
CA VAL A 110 -7.78 -6.83 8.19
C VAL A 110 -6.72 -7.92 8.08
N ILE A 111 -6.04 -8.26 9.19
CA ILE A 111 -4.99 -9.30 9.19
C ILE A 111 -5.58 -10.66 8.80
N GLU A 112 -6.72 -11.04 9.36
CA GLU A 112 -7.42 -12.27 8.97
C GLU A 112 -7.77 -12.29 7.48
N SER A 113 -8.27 -11.18 6.95
CA SER A 113 -8.57 -11.05 5.52
C SER A 113 -7.30 -11.15 4.66
N MET A 114 -6.19 -10.53 5.09
CA MET A 114 -4.90 -10.64 4.41
C MET A 114 -4.43 -12.09 4.32
N VAL A 115 -4.49 -12.84 5.41
CA VAL A 115 -4.10 -14.27 5.45
C VAL A 115 -4.94 -15.09 4.46
N ARG A 116 -6.27 -14.89 4.45
CA ARG A 116 -7.16 -15.59 3.51
C ARG A 116 -6.81 -15.35 2.04
N HIS A 117 -6.38 -14.13 1.72
CA HIS A 117 -6.09 -13.74 0.34
C HIS A 117 -4.61 -13.83 -0.05
N GLY A 118 -3.72 -14.11 0.91
CA GLY A 118 -2.28 -14.12 0.69
C GLY A 118 -1.72 -12.73 0.42
N ALA A 119 -2.35 -11.70 0.97
CA ALA A 119 -1.95 -10.30 0.81
C ALA A 119 -0.88 -9.89 1.82
N VAL A 120 -0.14 -8.82 1.50
CA VAL A 120 0.95 -8.28 2.34
C VAL A 120 0.72 -6.79 2.62
N TYR A 121 1.02 -6.39 3.85
CA TYR A 121 1.06 -4.99 4.24
C TYR A 121 2.49 -4.51 4.37
N PHE A 122 2.81 -3.47 3.60
CA PHE A 122 4.11 -2.82 3.56
C PHE A 122 4.08 -1.52 4.37
N GLY A 123 5.18 -1.24 5.04
CA GLY A 123 5.46 0.06 5.63
C GLY A 123 6.32 0.90 4.69
N ALA A 124 5.88 2.11 4.36
CA ALA A 124 6.77 3.09 3.78
C ALA A 124 7.56 3.78 4.91
N VAL A 125 8.85 3.96 4.73
CA VAL A 125 9.72 4.54 5.77
C VAL A 125 9.28 5.98 6.05
N GLY A 126 8.75 6.23 7.24
CA GLY A 126 8.31 7.55 7.70
C GLY A 126 9.49 8.52 7.84
N GLY A 127 9.25 9.81 7.59
CA GLY A 127 10.28 10.85 7.64
C GLY A 127 11.06 11.05 6.33
N ALA A 128 10.99 10.11 5.41
CA ALA A 128 11.66 10.15 4.10
C ALA A 128 10.74 10.57 2.95
N ALA A 129 9.63 11.30 3.22
CA ALA A 129 8.63 11.64 2.21
C ALA A 129 9.22 12.28 0.93
N ALA A 130 10.24 13.13 1.08
CA ALA A 130 10.96 13.73 -0.02
C ALA A 130 11.93 12.76 -0.72
N LEU A 131 12.46 11.76 0.01
CA LEU A 131 13.30 10.70 -0.58
C LEU A 131 12.44 9.69 -1.32
N ILE A 132 11.30 9.31 -0.75
CA ILE A 132 10.32 8.41 -1.36
C ILE A 132 9.84 8.96 -2.70
N SER A 133 9.56 10.26 -2.80
CA SER A 133 9.08 10.89 -4.04
C SER A 133 10.07 10.76 -5.21
N ARG A 134 11.36 10.59 -4.95
CA ARG A 134 12.39 10.39 -5.99
C ARG A 134 12.25 9.03 -6.71
N HIS A 135 11.61 8.08 -6.08
CA HIS A 135 11.32 6.78 -6.67
C HIS A 135 10.04 6.77 -7.52
N ILE A 136 9.28 7.87 -7.49
CA ILE A 136 8.07 8.06 -8.30
C ILE A 136 8.46 8.82 -9.57
N THR A 137 8.44 8.14 -10.70
CA THR A 137 8.87 8.68 -11.99
C THR A 137 7.73 9.30 -12.79
N HIS A 138 6.50 8.88 -12.53
CA HIS A 138 5.29 9.39 -13.17
C HIS A 138 4.10 9.35 -12.22
N SER A 139 3.17 10.29 -12.40
CA SER A 139 1.92 10.39 -11.64
C SER A 139 0.81 10.91 -12.54
N GLU A 140 -0.33 10.24 -12.52
CA GLU A 140 -1.55 10.72 -13.17
C GLU A 140 -2.78 10.43 -12.31
N VAL A 141 -3.76 11.31 -12.34
CA VAL A 141 -5.06 11.09 -11.69
C VAL A 141 -5.89 10.15 -12.56
N VAL A 142 -6.32 9.02 -12.00
CA VAL A 142 -7.12 8.01 -12.72
C VAL A 142 -8.56 7.94 -12.25
N ALA A 143 -8.87 8.40 -11.03
CA ALA A 143 -10.24 8.45 -10.53
C ALA A 143 -10.43 9.54 -9.47
N TYR A 144 -11.66 9.98 -9.34
CA TYR A 144 -12.13 10.92 -8.30
C TYR A 144 -11.35 12.24 -8.23
N PRO A 145 -11.16 12.96 -9.36
CA PRO A 145 -10.36 14.19 -9.39
C PRO A 145 -10.91 15.28 -8.47
N ASP A 146 -12.19 15.23 -8.15
CA ASP A 146 -12.86 16.14 -7.21
C ASP A 146 -12.38 16.00 -5.76
N LEU A 147 -11.70 14.90 -5.41
CA LEU A 147 -11.10 14.70 -4.09
C LEU A 147 -9.74 15.41 -3.91
N GLY A 148 -9.23 16.08 -4.93
CA GLY A 148 -7.95 16.79 -4.86
C GLY A 148 -6.78 15.87 -4.51
N ALA A 149 -6.08 16.16 -3.41
CA ALA A 149 -4.95 15.33 -2.95
C ALA A 149 -5.34 13.89 -2.58
N GLU A 150 -6.63 13.62 -2.33
CA GLU A 150 -7.17 12.28 -2.06
C GLU A 150 -7.72 11.58 -3.31
N ALA A 151 -7.59 12.19 -4.48
CA ALA A 151 -7.88 11.52 -5.74
C ALA A 151 -7.04 10.23 -5.87
N VAL A 152 -7.55 9.27 -6.63
CA VAL A 152 -6.77 8.09 -6.96
C VAL A 152 -5.76 8.46 -8.05
N HIS A 153 -4.50 8.37 -7.72
CA HIS A 153 -3.40 8.51 -8.68
C HIS A 153 -2.84 7.13 -9.04
N ARG A 154 -2.36 6.99 -10.26
CA ARG A 154 -1.46 5.92 -10.66
C ARG A 154 -0.04 6.48 -10.63
N PHE A 155 0.82 5.87 -9.82
CA PHE A 155 2.25 6.19 -9.76
C PHE A 155 3.04 5.10 -10.46
N THR A 156 3.92 5.48 -11.37
CA THR A 156 4.98 4.60 -11.84
C THR A 156 6.18 4.76 -10.91
N VAL A 157 6.62 3.66 -10.32
CA VAL A 157 7.72 3.66 -9.34
C VAL A 157 8.88 2.77 -9.80
N VAL A 158 10.09 3.15 -9.41
CA VAL A 158 11.32 2.40 -9.70
C VAL A 158 12.11 2.22 -8.40
N TYR A 159 12.29 0.97 -7.99
CA TYR A 159 13.01 0.59 -6.78
C TYR A 159 12.51 1.33 -5.52
N PHE A 160 11.22 1.48 -5.41
CA PHE A 160 10.57 2.12 -4.26
C PHE A 160 10.81 1.29 -3.01
N PRO A 161 11.51 1.83 -1.98
CA PRO A 161 11.88 1.07 -0.80
C PRO A 161 10.68 0.91 0.15
N ALA A 162 10.45 -0.31 0.60
CA ALA A 162 9.42 -0.62 1.58
C ALA A 162 9.87 -1.75 2.50
N LEU A 163 9.20 -1.86 3.65
CA LEU A 163 9.43 -2.90 4.64
C LEU A 163 8.18 -3.75 4.76
N VAL A 164 8.31 -5.07 4.77
CA VAL A 164 7.19 -5.97 5.06
C VAL A 164 6.84 -5.83 6.54
N ILE A 165 5.65 -5.30 6.83
CA ILE A 165 5.15 -5.13 8.20
C ILE A 165 4.31 -6.32 8.62
N ILE A 166 3.37 -6.75 7.75
CA ILE A 166 2.56 -7.94 8.00
C ILE A 166 2.66 -8.80 6.74
N ASP A 167 3.15 -10.02 6.89
CA ASP A 167 3.31 -10.96 5.78
C ASP A 167 2.01 -11.72 5.48
N SER A 168 2.04 -12.53 4.43
CA SER A 168 0.88 -13.33 3.99
C SER A 168 0.45 -14.43 4.96
N LEU A 169 1.24 -14.70 5.99
CA LEU A 169 0.92 -15.63 7.07
C LEU A 169 0.37 -14.93 8.31
N GLY A 170 0.28 -13.59 8.29
CA GLY A 170 -0.21 -12.77 9.39
C GLY A 170 0.83 -12.46 10.45
N GLN A 171 2.11 -12.78 10.22
CA GLN A 171 3.18 -12.37 11.14
C GLN A 171 3.34 -10.84 11.07
N ASN A 172 3.36 -10.21 12.24
CA ASN A 172 3.29 -8.75 12.37
C ASN A 172 4.55 -8.21 13.05
N LEU A 173 5.31 -7.40 12.32
CA LEU A 173 6.57 -6.83 12.80
C LEU A 173 6.36 -5.95 14.05
N TYR A 174 5.24 -5.26 14.18
CA TYR A 174 4.92 -4.48 15.38
C TYR A 174 4.72 -5.32 16.65
N GLU A 175 4.51 -6.63 16.50
CA GLU A 175 4.37 -7.55 17.62
C GLU A 175 5.66 -8.34 17.85
N ILE A 176 6.34 -8.74 16.77
CA ILE A 176 7.57 -9.55 16.83
C ILE A 176 8.76 -8.67 17.23
N GLY A 177 8.88 -7.47 16.64
CA GLY A 177 10.02 -6.59 16.85
C GLY A 177 10.24 -6.25 18.33
N PRO A 178 9.22 -5.76 19.09
CA PRO A 178 9.40 -5.44 20.50
C PRO A 178 9.81 -6.64 21.37
N ARG A 179 9.33 -7.86 21.04
CA ARG A 179 9.66 -9.07 21.81
C ARG A 179 11.15 -9.43 21.77
N GLN A 180 11.87 -9.02 20.71
CA GLN A 180 13.30 -9.26 20.59
C GLN A 180 14.16 -8.37 21.50
N TYR A 181 13.58 -7.28 22.06
CA TYR A 181 14.25 -6.28 22.87
C TYR A 181 13.66 -6.16 24.29
N CYS A 182 12.61 -6.90 24.62
CA CYS A 182 12.13 -7.02 25.99
C CYS A 182 13.08 -7.97 26.74
N GLU A 183 13.97 -7.43 27.59
CA GLU A 183 14.60 -8.19 28.67
C GLU A 183 13.49 -8.60 29.65
N GLU A 184 13.48 -9.88 30.07
CA GLU A 184 12.59 -10.44 31.09
C GLU A 184 12.78 -9.78 32.45
#